data_b5f44adf9e420c2aafbb09b74bab4274
#
_entry.id   b5f44adf9e420c2aafbb09b74bab4274
#
_cell.length_a   1.000
_cell.length_b   1.000
_cell.length_c   1.000
_cell.angle_alpha   90.00
_cell.angle_beta   90.00
_cell.angle_gamma   90.00
#
_symmetry.space_group_name_H-M   'P 1'
#
loop_
_entity.id
_entity.type
_entity.pdbx_description
1 polymer ?
#
loop_
_entity_poly.entity_id
_entity_poly.type
_entity_poly.pdbx_seq_one_letter_code
_entity_poly.pdbx_strand_id
1 'polypeptide(L)'
;MGHQTGCDALRTRTPVTIKGIRDGLVFILHDECSMDEILVDLEEKMNGTHRQLLVGPIIKVTVQTGARKFSSEQEELIRKKLSAHGNLLIQEFQSVLDAMLLEKRRSQRVYYGTVRSGQLIEHDGDIVIIGDINPGGQVLATGDIFVMGTLRGMAHAGSAGDENAIIAAVFFQPSQLRIHDVISRAPDTGEAQPLETEMEFAYLRERQMAVDKLSHLYSIRSRDL
;
A
#
# COMPACT_ATOMS: atom_id res chain seq x y z
N MET A 1 -39.16 -41.12 21.94
CA MET A 1 -38.45 -41.16 20.63
C MET A 1 -37.80 -39.78 20.42
N GLY A 2 -36.57 -39.70 20.80
CA GLY A 2 -35.76 -38.48 20.70
C GLY A 2 -35.05 -38.40 19.36
N HIS A 3 -35.07 -37.24 18.74
CA HIS A 3 -34.12 -36.90 17.71
C HIS A 3 -33.16 -35.87 18.29
N GLN A 4 -31.99 -36.35 18.68
CA GLN A 4 -30.80 -35.57 18.78
C GLN A 4 -30.23 -35.40 17.37
N THR A 5 -30.32 -34.19 16.83
CA THR A 5 -29.52 -33.78 15.68
C THR A 5 -28.29 -33.05 16.21
N GLY A 6 -27.15 -33.70 16.04
CA GLY A 6 -25.86 -33.19 16.39
C GLY A 6 -25.50 -31.99 15.52
N CYS A 7 -25.09 -30.91 16.15
CA CYS A 7 -24.27 -29.86 15.57
C CYS A 7 -22.83 -30.12 15.99
N ASP A 8 -22.12 -30.89 15.17
CA ASP A 8 -20.69 -31.05 15.33
C ASP A 8 -20.02 -30.49 14.07
N ALA A 9 -19.64 -29.23 14.12
CA ALA A 9 -18.68 -28.62 13.24
C ALA A 9 -18.01 -27.45 13.96
N LEU A 10 -17.51 -27.67 15.15
CA LEU A 10 -16.48 -26.85 15.75
C LEU A 10 -15.18 -27.12 14.99
N ARG A 11 -14.94 -26.38 13.91
CA ARG A 11 -13.59 -26.18 13.41
C ARG A 11 -12.80 -25.60 14.58
N THR A 12 -11.91 -26.38 15.16
CA THR A 12 -10.94 -25.94 16.17
C THR A 12 -10.08 -24.85 15.54
N ARG A 13 -10.50 -23.60 15.68
CA ARG A 13 -9.71 -22.44 15.25
C ARG A 13 -8.56 -22.31 16.21
N THR A 14 -7.35 -22.34 15.68
CA THR A 14 -6.13 -22.19 16.46
C THR A 14 -5.91 -20.69 16.70
N PRO A 15 -6.01 -20.19 17.97
CA PRO A 15 -5.90 -18.74 18.25
C PRO A 15 -4.60 -18.12 17.80
N VAL A 16 -3.50 -18.89 17.80
CA VAL A 16 -2.17 -18.45 17.39
C VAL A 16 -1.56 -19.45 16.41
N THR A 17 -1.08 -18.98 15.29
CA THR A 17 -0.29 -19.78 14.33
C THR A 17 1.14 -19.27 14.30
N ILE A 18 2.11 -20.18 14.43
CA ILE A 18 3.55 -19.83 14.37
C ILE A 18 4.09 -20.32 13.03
N LYS A 19 4.72 -19.41 12.26
CA LYS A 19 5.35 -19.71 10.98
C LYS A 19 6.84 -19.32 11.02
N GLY A 20 7.71 -20.21 10.55
CA GLY A 20 9.10 -19.88 10.29
C GLY A 20 9.24 -19.10 8.98
N ILE A 21 10.03 -18.03 9.00
CA ILE A 21 10.43 -17.26 7.83
C ILE A 21 11.97 -17.23 7.76
N ARG A 22 12.52 -16.76 6.63
CA ARG A 22 13.98 -16.75 6.41
C ARG A 22 14.75 -16.02 7.51
N ASP A 23 14.15 -14.96 8.08
CA ASP A 23 14.81 -14.07 9.03
C ASP A 23 14.23 -14.14 10.46
N GLY A 24 13.41 -15.18 10.79
CA GLY A 24 12.82 -15.31 12.12
C GLY A 24 11.52 -16.09 12.17
N LEU A 25 10.64 -15.69 13.09
CA LEU A 25 9.30 -16.27 13.29
C LEU A 25 8.22 -15.22 13.13
N VAL A 26 7.08 -15.64 12.58
CA VAL A 26 5.85 -14.86 12.52
C VAL A 26 4.79 -15.53 13.38
N PHE A 27 4.26 -14.79 14.35
CA PHE A 27 3.13 -15.18 15.17
C PHE A 27 1.87 -14.53 14.62
N ILE A 28 0.96 -15.33 14.09
CA ILE A 28 -0.31 -14.86 13.54
C ILE A 28 -1.38 -15.06 14.60
N LEU A 29 -1.94 -13.96 15.08
CA LEU A 29 -3.03 -13.95 16.05
C LEU A 29 -4.34 -13.83 15.30
N HIS A 30 -5.24 -14.80 15.52
CA HIS A 30 -6.53 -14.81 14.84
C HIS A 30 -7.48 -13.80 15.46
N ASP A 31 -8.04 -12.91 14.65
CA ASP A 31 -8.87 -11.76 15.09
C ASP A 31 -10.27 -12.14 15.61
N GLU A 32 -10.73 -13.35 15.37
CA GLU A 32 -12.00 -13.86 15.89
C GLU A 32 -11.87 -14.46 17.30
N CYS A 33 -10.63 -14.68 17.80
CA CYS A 33 -10.38 -15.26 19.13
C CYS A 33 -10.26 -14.16 20.19
N SER A 34 -10.68 -14.42 21.42
CA SER A 34 -10.52 -13.47 22.54
C SER A 34 -9.04 -13.32 22.94
N MET A 35 -8.69 -12.25 23.67
CA MET A 35 -7.35 -12.06 24.18
C MET A 35 -6.91 -13.19 25.11
N ASP A 36 -7.85 -13.68 25.94
CA ASP A 36 -7.56 -14.76 26.90
C ASP A 36 -7.24 -16.06 26.15
N GLU A 37 -8.00 -16.40 25.10
CA GLU A 37 -7.70 -17.57 24.26
C GLU A 37 -6.36 -17.46 23.58
N ILE A 38 -6.00 -16.29 23.08
CA ILE A 38 -4.68 -16.01 22.48
C ILE A 38 -3.56 -16.20 23.50
N LEU A 39 -3.71 -15.67 24.70
CA LEU A 39 -2.69 -15.76 25.75
C LEU A 39 -2.50 -17.19 26.26
N VAL A 40 -3.57 -17.97 26.37
CA VAL A 40 -3.52 -19.40 26.75
C VAL A 40 -2.81 -20.21 25.67
N ASP A 41 -3.24 -20.08 24.41
CA ASP A 41 -2.65 -20.82 23.28
C ASP A 41 -1.17 -20.46 23.05
N LEU A 42 -0.80 -19.17 23.23
CA LEU A 42 0.59 -18.74 23.25
C LEU A 42 1.41 -19.49 24.31
N GLU A 43 0.90 -19.56 25.53
CA GLU A 43 1.59 -20.23 26.64
C GLU A 43 1.74 -21.74 26.38
N GLU A 44 0.70 -22.39 25.89
CA GLU A 44 0.74 -23.82 25.55
C GLU A 44 1.76 -24.09 24.43
N LYS A 45 1.78 -23.30 23.39
CA LYS A 45 2.73 -23.46 22.26
C LYS A 45 4.17 -23.17 22.64
N MET A 46 4.39 -22.18 23.49
CA MET A 46 5.72 -21.82 23.98
C MET A 46 6.30 -22.86 24.93
N ASN A 47 5.47 -23.51 25.75
CA ASN A 47 5.87 -24.55 26.69
C ASN A 47 5.91 -25.95 26.08
N GLY A 48 5.19 -26.15 24.97
CA GLY A 48 4.95 -27.46 24.32
C GLY A 48 5.77 -27.68 23.05
N THR A 49 5.08 -27.83 21.95
CA THR A 49 5.58 -28.31 20.64
C THR A 49 6.71 -27.46 20.06
N HIS A 50 6.78 -26.17 20.37
CA HIS A 50 7.75 -25.25 19.80
C HIS A 50 8.94 -24.94 20.71
N ARG A 51 9.02 -25.57 21.89
CA ARG A 51 10.10 -25.33 22.85
C ARG A 51 11.51 -25.57 22.25
N GLN A 52 11.65 -26.50 21.32
CA GLN A 52 12.93 -26.76 20.65
C GLN A 52 13.36 -25.64 19.70
N LEU A 53 12.41 -24.90 19.11
CA LEU A 53 12.68 -23.74 18.26
C LEU A 53 13.07 -22.51 19.06
N LEU A 54 12.79 -22.53 20.38
CA LEU A 54 13.00 -21.40 21.29
C LEU A 54 14.31 -21.51 22.09
N VAL A 55 15.10 -22.58 21.87
CA VAL A 55 16.41 -22.77 22.51
C VAL A 55 17.48 -22.49 21.46
N GLY A 56 18.19 -21.36 21.59
CA GLY A 56 19.24 -21.02 20.64
C GLY A 56 19.56 -19.53 20.57
N PRO A 57 20.11 -19.05 19.44
CA PRO A 57 20.41 -17.64 19.25
C PRO A 57 19.13 -16.79 19.26
N ILE A 58 19.31 -15.48 19.39
CA ILE A 58 18.18 -14.52 19.37
C ILE A 58 17.42 -14.65 18.03
N ILE A 59 16.13 -14.92 18.15
CA ILE A 59 15.21 -15.05 17.00
C ILE A 59 14.33 -13.81 16.94
N LYS A 60 14.31 -13.20 15.77
CA LYS A 60 13.43 -12.06 15.49
C LYS A 60 11.98 -12.54 15.34
N VAL A 61 11.07 -11.82 15.97
CA VAL A 61 9.63 -12.16 15.96
C VAL A 61 8.83 -10.97 15.46
N THR A 62 7.99 -11.24 14.46
CA THR A 62 6.92 -10.33 14.02
C THR A 62 5.58 -10.89 14.48
N VAL A 63 4.75 -10.06 15.11
CA VAL A 63 3.42 -10.43 15.56
C VAL A 63 2.38 -9.83 14.63
N GLN A 64 1.64 -10.68 13.91
CA GLN A 64 0.53 -10.27 13.04
C GLN A 64 -0.78 -10.33 13.82
N THR A 65 -1.47 -9.20 13.91
CA THR A 65 -2.67 -9.04 14.75
C THR A 65 -4.00 -9.14 13.99
N GLY A 66 -3.96 -9.56 12.71
CA GLY A 66 -5.14 -9.58 11.85
C GLY A 66 -5.68 -8.17 11.60
N ALA A 67 -7.00 -8.02 11.53
CA ALA A 67 -7.67 -6.73 11.35
C ALA A 67 -7.75 -5.90 12.66
N ARG A 68 -7.35 -6.46 13.79
CA ARG A 68 -7.42 -5.79 15.09
C ARG A 68 -6.23 -4.86 15.34
N LYS A 69 -6.52 -3.70 15.95
CA LYS A 69 -5.52 -2.88 16.64
C LYS A 69 -5.56 -3.23 18.14
N PHE A 70 -4.43 -3.66 18.66
CA PHE A 70 -4.28 -3.86 20.10
C PHE A 70 -3.99 -2.52 20.79
N SER A 71 -4.46 -2.40 22.05
CA SER A 71 -4.02 -1.31 22.92
C SER A 71 -2.57 -1.55 23.36
N SER A 72 -1.88 -0.49 23.77
CA SER A 72 -0.51 -0.59 24.28
C SER A 72 -0.40 -1.58 25.47
N GLU A 73 -1.44 -1.70 26.29
CA GLU A 73 -1.51 -2.67 27.40
C GLU A 73 -1.59 -4.11 26.89
N GLN A 74 -2.37 -4.35 25.83
CA GLN A 74 -2.50 -5.69 25.22
C GLN A 74 -1.21 -6.11 24.52
N GLU A 75 -0.56 -5.21 23.82
CA GLU A 75 0.76 -5.46 23.22
C GLU A 75 1.80 -5.79 24.28
N GLU A 76 1.80 -5.06 25.40
CA GLU A 76 2.73 -5.28 26.50
C GLU A 76 2.52 -6.65 27.16
N LEU A 77 1.26 -7.10 27.31
CA LEU A 77 0.94 -8.45 27.80
C LEU A 77 1.52 -9.54 26.89
N ILE A 78 1.33 -9.41 25.59
CA ILE A 78 1.87 -10.35 24.59
C ILE A 78 3.40 -10.29 24.62
N ARG A 79 3.97 -9.10 24.64
CA ARG A 79 5.42 -8.89 24.71
C ARG A 79 6.02 -9.57 25.96
N LYS A 80 5.41 -9.37 27.11
CA LYS A 80 5.84 -9.99 28.36
C LYS A 80 5.79 -11.53 28.31
N LYS A 81 4.72 -12.09 27.73
CA LYS A 81 4.58 -13.55 27.56
C LYS A 81 5.65 -14.11 26.62
N LEU A 82 5.90 -13.49 25.49
CA LEU A 82 6.90 -13.93 24.52
C LEU A 82 8.34 -13.72 25.04
N SER A 83 8.64 -12.61 25.71
CA SER A 83 9.96 -12.31 26.25
C SER A 83 10.35 -13.19 27.44
N ALA A 84 9.39 -13.84 28.12
CA ALA A 84 9.66 -14.76 29.20
C ALA A 84 10.54 -15.96 28.80
N HIS A 85 10.66 -16.24 27.51
CA HIS A 85 11.45 -17.34 26.94
C HIS A 85 12.86 -16.93 26.50
N GLY A 86 13.28 -15.70 26.75
CA GLY A 86 14.68 -15.24 26.80
C GLY A 86 15.39 -15.03 25.45
N ASN A 87 15.00 -15.69 24.38
CA ASN A 87 15.66 -15.62 23.06
C ASN A 87 14.79 -15.05 21.93
N LEU A 88 13.57 -14.60 22.24
CA LEU A 88 12.66 -13.99 21.27
C LEU A 88 12.74 -12.47 21.33
N LEU A 89 13.14 -11.86 20.23
CA LEU A 89 13.16 -10.41 20.06
C LEU A 89 11.97 -9.96 19.21
N ILE A 90 10.95 -9.41 19.85
CA ILE A 90 9.80 -8.87 19.14
C ILE A 90 10.23 -7.57 18.46
N GLN A 91 10.20 -7.57 17.12
CA GLN A 91 10.53 -6.40 16.30
C GLN A 91 9.34 -5.46 16.21
N GLU A 92 8.18 -6.00 15.85
CA GLU A 92 7.00 -5.18 15.60
C GLU A 92 5.70 -5.98 15.73
N PHE A 93 4.61 -5.23 15.96
CA PHE A 93 3.24 -5.72 15.80
C PHE A 93 2.71 -5.18 14.47
N GLN A 94 2.27 -6.07 13.57
CA GLN A 94 1.73 -5.71 12.26
C GLN A 94 0.24 -6.06 12.19
N SER A 95 -0.61 -5.09 11.95
CA SER A 95 -1.98 -5.35 11.53
C SER A 95 -2.04 -5.59 10.01
N VAL A 96 -3.08 -6.28 9.53
CA VAL A 96 -3.32 -6.43 8.08
C VAL A 96 -3.42 -5.07 7.41
N LEU A 97 -4.02 -4.10 8.11
CA LEU A 97 -4.12 -2.73 7.62
C LEU A 97 -2.74 -2.07 7.51
N ASP A 98 -1.87 -2.25 8.51
CA ASP A 98 -0.50 -1.71 8.46
C ASP A 98 0.33 -2.38 7.36
N ALA A 99 0.17 -3.69 7.17
CA ALA A 99 0.82 -4.41 6.07
C ALA A 99 0.33 -3.91 4.70
N MET A 100 -0.98 -3.71 4.52
CA MET A 100 -1.55 -3.13 3.30
C MET A 100 -1.08 -1.69 3.06
N LEU A 101 -0.99 -0.88 4.13
CA LEU A 101 -0.46 0.49 4.04
C LEU A 101 1.04 0.51 3.71
N LEU A 102 1.81 -0.45 4.22
CA LEU A 102 3.22 -0.61 3.89
C LEU A 102 3.42 -1.07 2.44
N GLU A 103 2.61 -2.00 1.95
CA GLU A 103 2.61 -2.39 0.53
C GLU A 103 2.24 -1.21 -0.35
N LYS A 104 1.20 -0.46 0.00
CA LYS A 104 0.81 0.77 -0.71
C LYS A 104 1.92 1.83 -0.68
N ARG A 105 2.65 1.98 0.43
CA ARG A 105 3.84 2.87 0.52
C ARG A 105 5.02 2.35 -0.31
N ARG A 106 5.22 1.04 -0.42
CA ARG A 106 6.26 0.43 -1.27
C ARG A 106 5.96 0.60 -2.75
N SER A 107 4.71 0.81 -3.11
CA SER A 107 4.29 1.10 -4.48
C SER A 107 4.51 2.56 -4.90
N GLN A 108 5.12 3.41 -4.06
CA GLN A 108 5.46 4.80 -4.40
C GLN A 108 6.93 4.91 -4.78
N ARG A 109 7.21 5.48 -5.93
CA ARG A 109 8.58 5.71 -6.43
C ARG A 109 8.85 7.18 -6.66
N VAL A 110 10.00 7.66 -6.18
CA VAL A 110 10.52 8.98 -6.55
C VAL A 110 11.64 8.80 -7.57
N TYR A 111 11.50 9.44 -8.73
CA TYR A 111 12.51 9.49 -9.77
C TYR A 111 13.10 10.89 -9.83
N TYR A 112 14.44 10.98 -9.73
CA TYR A 112 15.18 12.23 -9.81
C TYR A 112 15.81 12.37 -11.19
N GLY A 113 15.40 13.38 -11.96
CA GLY A 113 15.96 13.68 -13.25
C GLY A 113 14.94 13.92 -14.35
N THR A 114 15.45 14.20 -15.54
CA THR A 114 14.64 14.49 -16.71
C THR A 114 14.40 13.24 -17.55
N VAL A 115 13.15 12.98 -17.89
CA VAL A 115 12.77 11.93 -18.86
C VAL A 115 12.90 12.50 -20.25
N ARG A 116 13.84 11.94 -21.02
CA ARG A 116 14.21 12.44 -22.36
C ARG A 116 13.44 11.71 -23.46
N SER A 117 13.45 12.27 -24.67
CA SER A 117 12.90 11.62 -25.86
C SER A 117 13.42 10.19 -26.01
N GLY A 118 12.49 9.25 -26.27
CA GLY A 118 12.77 7.82 -26.39
C GLY A 118 12.93 7.08 -25.05
N GLN A 119 12.90 7.77 -23.90
CA GLN A 119 12.89 7.10 -22.61
C GLN A 119 11.49 6.78 -22.15
N LEU A 120 11.29 5.57 -21.64
CA LEU A 120 10.10 5.12 -20.97
C LEU A 120 10.45 4.79 -19.52
N ILE A 121 9.71 5.37 -18.58
CA ILE A 121 9.75 5.01 -17.16
C ILE A 121 8.46 4.32 -16.81
N GLU A 122 8.54 3.10 -16.29
CA GLU A 122 7.41 2.32 -15.83
C GLU A 122 7.50 2.09 -14.32
N HIS A 123 6.35 2.15 -13.65
CA HIS A 123 6.26 1.86 -12.23
C HIS A 123 4.91 1.22 -11.87
N ASP A 124 4.96 0.19 -11.04
CA ASP A 124 3.79 -0.42 -10.43
C ASP A 124 3.47 0.32 -9.12
N GLY A 125 2.52 1.26 -9.17
CA GLY A 125 2.13 2.17 -8.11
C GLY A 125 2.19 3.63 -8.54
N ASP A 126 2.32 4.53 -7.54
CA ASP A 126 2.41 5.97 -7.76
C ASP A 126 3.85 6.39 -8.09
N ILE A 127 4.03 7.37 -8.96
CA ILE A 127 5.34 7.89 -9.28
C ILE A 127 5.42 9.41 -9.15
N VAL A 128 6.48 9.88 -8.50
CA VAL A 128 6.83 11.30 -8.40
C VAL A 128 8.10 11.54 -9.22
N ILE A 129 8.01 12.36 -10.24
CA ILE A 129 9.16 12.80 -11.05
C ILE A 129 9.64 14.16 -10.51
N ILE A 130 10.83 14.20 -9.93
CA ILE A 130 11.51 15.44 -9.55
C ILE A 130 12.40 15.88 -10.73
N GLY A 131 11.78 16.60 -11.66
CA GLY A 131 12.36 17.01 -12.95
C GLY A 131 11.30 17.13 -14.03
N ASP A 132 11.72 17.16 -15.28
CA ASP A 132 10.86 17.37 -16.44
C ASP A 132 10.62 16.09 -17.23
N ILE A 133 9.50 16.02 -17.92
CA ILE A 133 9.23 15.02 -18.95
C ILE A 133 9.23 15.75 -20.30
N ASN A 134 10.29 15.57 -21.07
CA ASN A 134 10.48 16.24 -22.36
C ASN A 134 9.62 15.61 -23.47
N PRO A 135 9.37 16.32 -24.58
CA PRO A 135 8.70 15.75 -25.73
C PRO A 135 9.35 14.44 -26.20
N GLY A 136 8.53 13.41 -26.43
CA GLY A 136 8.98 12.05 -26.75
C GLY A 136 9.44 11.21 -25.56
N GLY A 137 9.53 11.77 -24.34
CA GLY A 137 9.65 11.02 -23.09
C GLY A 137 8.30 10.50 -22.63
N GLN A 138 8.28 9.34 -21.96
CA GLN A 138 7.07 8.66 -21.52
C GLN A 138 7.18 8.20 -20.07
N VAL A 139 6.09 8.37 -19.33
CA VAL A 139 5.93 7.82 -17.97
C VAL A 139 4.64 7.01 -17.91
N LEU A 140 4.74 5.78 -17.42
CA LEU A 140 3.64 4.84 -17.20
C LEU A 140 3.58 4.47 -15.73
N ALA A 141 2.42 4.60 -15.10
CA ALA A 141 2.19 4.21 -13.72
C ALA A 141 0.85 3.46 -13.58
N THR A 142 0.80 2.47 -12.69
CA THR A 142 -0.48 1.82 -12.36
C THR A 142 -1.32 2.68 -11.42
N GLY A 143 -0.70 3.60 -10.67
CA GLY A 143 -1.31 4.62 -9.82
C GLY A 143 -1.19 6.03 -10.41
N ASP A 144 -1.00 7.00 -9.52
CA ASP A 144 -0.89 8.43 -9.82
C ASP A 144 0.48 8.82 -10.40
N ILE A 145 0.51 9.90 -11.19
CA ILE A 145 1.75 10.50 -11.70
C ILE A 145 1.83 11.97 -11.23
N PHE A 146 2.90 12.30 -10.51
CA PHE A 146 3.18 13.67 -10.09
C PHE A 146 4.51 14.14 -10.71
N VAL A 147 4.48 15.26 -11.43
CA VAL A 147 5.67 15.85 -12.07
C VAL A 147 5.99 17.18 -11.38
N MET A 148 7.06 17.17 -10.57
CA MET A 148 7.58 18.37 -9.89
C MET A 148 8.51 19.14 -10.85
N GLY A 149 7.93 19.56 -11.98
CA GLY A 149 8.58 20.24 -13.10
C GLY A 149 7.61 20.34 -14.27
N THR A 150 8.16 20.35 -15.49
CA THR A 150 7.38 20.53 -16.73
C THR A 150 7.02 19.17 -17.35
N LEU A 151 5.73 18.93 -17.57
CA LEU A 151 5.23 17.80 -18.34
C LEU A 151 5.00 18.24 -19.79
N ARG A 152 5.91 17.85 -20.70
CA ARG A 152 5.81 18.08 -22.17
C ARG A 152 5.70 16.79 -22.97
N GLY A 153 6.06 15.67 -22.35
CA GLY A 153 5.97 14.34 -22.96
C GLY A 153 4.61 13.69 -22.79
N MET A 154 4.63 12.36 -22.71
CA MET A 154 3.44 11.53 -22.49
C MET A 154 3.39 11.00 -21.07
N ALA A 155 2.21 11.03 -20.46
CA ALA A 155 1.95 10.44 -19.14
C ALA A 155 0.72 9.52 -19.21
N HIS A 156 0.84 8.30 -18.67
CA HIS A 156 -0.23 7.32 -18.56
C HIS A 156 -0.36 6.85 -17.12
N ALA A 157 -1.37 7.33 -16.42
CA ALA A 157 -1.74 6.94 -15.07
C ALA A 157 -2.86 5.89 -15.09
N GLY A 158 -3.01 5.15 -13.99
CA GLY A 158 -4.06 4.14 -13.86
C GLY A 158 -3.96 3.01 -14.90
N SER A 159 -2.76 2.65 -15.35
CA SER A 159 -2.56 1.72 -16.47
C SER A 159 -3.05 0.30 -16.21
N ALA A 160 -3.22 -0.10 -14.94
CA ALA A 160 -3.78 -1.39 -14.52
C ALA A 160 -5.30 -1.38 -14.31
N GLY A 161 -5.98 -0.28 -14.64
CA GLY A 161 -7.45 -0.21 -14.56
C GLY A 161 -7.98 0.81 -13.53
N ASP A 162 -7.14 1.65 -12.95
CA ASP A 162 -7.58 2.68 -12.00
C ASP A 162 -8.09 3.93 -12.74
N GLU A 163 -9.42 4.09 -12.75
CA GLU A 163 -10.08 5.28 -13.32
C GLU A 163 -9.95 6.52 -12.40
N ASN A 164 -9.60 6.34 -11.14
CA ASN A 164 -9.43 7.42 -10.16
C ASN A 164 -8.01 8.01 -10.14
N ALA A 165 -7.08 7.42 -10.91
CA ALA A 165 -5.73 7.91 -11.00
C ALA A 165 -5.68 9.33 -11.58
N ILE A 166 -4.67 10.10 -11.15
CA ILE A 166 -4.46 11.48 -11.61
C ILE A 166 -3.07 11.66 -12.21
N ILE A 167 -2.95 12.68 -13.05
CA ILE A 167 -1.66 13.16 -13.56
C ILE A 167 -1.56 14.64 -13.21
N ALA A 168 -0.59 15.00 -12.36
CA ALA A 168 -0.37 16.38 -11.94
C ALA A 168 1.02 16.88 -12.33
N ALA A 169 1.14 18.16 -12.67
CA ALA A 169 2.43 18.78 -12.97
C ALA A 169 2.46 20.25 -12.53
N VAL A 170 3.68 20.75 -12.22
CA VAL A 170 3.88 22.18 -11.92
C VAL A 170 3.61 23.01 -13.17
N PHE A 171 4.17 22.58 -14.32
CA PHE A 171 3.89 23.16 -15.63
C PHE A 171 3.28 22.09 -16.54
N PHE A 172 2.01 22.28 -16.88
CA PHE A 172 1.17 21.25 -17.48
C PHE A 172 0.98 21.47 -18.97
N GLN A 173 1.87 20.92 -19.80
CA GLN A 173 1.87 21.09 -21.27
C GLN A 173 2.08 19.72 -21.98
N PRO A 174 1.32 18.68 -21.62
CA PRO A 174 1.56 17.33 -22.13
C PRO A 174 1.28 17.23 -23.63
N SER A 175 2.09 16.45 -24.37
CA SER A 175 1.79 16.08 -25.73
C SER A 175 0.65 15.06 -25.81
N GLN A 176 0.57 14.16 -24.83
CA GLN A 176 -0.51 13.19 -24.66
C GLN A 176 -0.67 12.81 -23.20
N LEU A 177 -1.93 12.72 -22.78
CA LEU A 177 -2.33 12.16 -21.50
C LEU A 177 -3.14 10.89 -21.71
N ARG A 178 -2.96 9.95 -20.79
CA ARG A 178 -3.84 8.80 -20.69
C ARG A 178 -4.11 8.49 -19.23
N ILE A 179 -5.39 8.30 -18.89
CA ILE A 179 -5.82 7.78 -17.60
C ILE A 179 -6.69 6.56 -17.89
N HIS A 180 -6.29 5.40 -17.35
CA HIS A 180 -6.89 4.13 -17.68
C HIS A 180 -6.93 3.90 -19.20
N ASP A 181 -8.10 3.85 -19.84
CA ASP A 181 -8.29 3.67 -21.28
C ASP A 181 -8.58 4.98 -22.03
N VAL A 182 -8.80 6.08 -21.33
CA VAL A 182 -9.15 7.38 -21.91
C VAL A 182 -7.90 8.15 -22.31
N ILE A 183 -7.81 8.53 -23.57
CA ILE A 183 -6.68 9.27 -24.16
C ILE A 183 -7.11 10.69 -24.48
N SER A 184 -6.29 11.66 -24.09
CA SER A 184 -6.39 13.06 -24.52
C SER A 184 -5.07 13.51 -25.14
N ARG A 185 -5.15 14.26 -26.24
CA ARG A 185 -4.00 14.89 -26.90
C ARG A 185 -4.15 16.38 -26.87
N ALA A 186 -3.04 17.08 -26.71
CA ALA A 186 -3.07 18.53 -26.91
C ALA A 186 -3.52 18.85 -28.32
N PRO A 187 -4.37 19.86 -28.52
CA PRO A 187 -4.70 20.31 -29.88
C PRO A 187 -3.42 20.83 -30.56
N ASP A 188 -3.26 20.51 -31.86
CA ASP A 188 -2.12 20.92 -32.70
C ASP A 188 -2.10 22.45 -32.97
N THR A 189 -2.70 23.25 -32.13
CA THR A 189 -2.68 24.71 -32.21
C THR A 189 -1.30 25.17 -31.74
N GLY A 190 -0.46 25.59 -32.67
CA GLY A 190 0.90 26.08 -32.44
C GLY A 190 1.01 27.38 -31.61
N GLU A 191 0.00 27.73 -30.85
CA GLU A 191 0.02 28.83 -29.93
C GLU A 191 0.50 28.30 -28.56
N ALA A 192 1.69 28.72 -28.18
CA ALA A 192 2.19 28.51 -26.81
C ALA A 192 1.21 29.18 -25.85
N GLN A 193 0.45 28.37 -25.10
CA GLN A 193 -0.33 28.91 -23.99
C GLN A 193 0.63 29.59 -22.98
N PRO A 194 0.25 30.74 -22.40
CA PRO A 194 1.03 31.35 -21.34
C PRO A 194 1.25 30.32 -20.25
N LEU A 195 2.50 30.25 -19.76
CA LEU A 195 2.83 29.41 -18.60
C LEU A 195 2.05 29.98 -17.39
N GLU A 196 0.89 29.45 -17.13
CA GLU A 196 0.26 29.67 -15.84
C GLU A 196 1.10 29.01 -14.75
N THR A 197 1.40 29.75 -13.69
CA THR A 197 2.31 29.32 -12.62
C THR A 197 1.61 28.43 -11.57
N GLU A 198 0.36 28.05 -11.81
CA GLU A 198 -0.38 27.19 -10.91
C GLU A 198 -0.28 25.72 -11.35
N MET A 199 -0.04 24.84 -10.38
CA MET A 199 -0.05 23.40 -10.63
C MET A 199 -1.43 22.95 -11.10
N GLU A 200 -1.46 22.18 -12.18
CA GLU A 200 -2.67 21.59 -12.75
C GLU A 200 -2.62 20.06 -12.66
N PHE A 201 -3.79 19.47 -12.68
CA PHE A 201 -3.92 18.01 -12.75
C PHE A 201 -5.04 17.57 -13.67
N ALA A 202 -4.81 16.44 -14.34
CA ALA A 202 -5.81 15.74 -15.14
C ALA A 202 -6.42 14.59 -14.34
N TYR A 203 -7.70 14.37 -14.51
CA TYR A 203 -8.49 13.31 -13.90
C TYR A 203 -9.64 12.90 -14.83
N LEU A 204 -10.29 11.78 -14.52
CA LEU A 204 -11.50 11.37 -15.24
C LEU A 204 -12.75 11.84 -14.50
N ARG A 205 -13.64 12.48 -15.24
CA ARG A 205 -14.99 12.82 -14.81
C ARG A 205 -15.98 12.26 -15.83
N GLU A 206 -16.86 11.34 -15.42
CA GLU A 206 -17.82 10.70 -16.30
C GLU A 206 -17.15 10.08 -17.56
N ARG A 207 -15.97 9.43 -17.36
CA ARG A 207 -15.12 8.86 -18.43
C ARG A 207 -14.61 9.87 -19.47
N GLN A 208 -14.55 11.13 -19.13
CA GLN A 208 -13.93 12.17 -19.95
C GLN A 208 -12.75 12.79 -19.21
N MET A 209 -11.69 13.10 -19.96
CA MET A 209 -10.51 13.77 -19.40
C MET A 209 -10.87 15.21 -19.05
N ALA A 210 -10.69 15.58 -17.80
CA ALA A 210 -10.81 16.94 -17.30
C ALA A 210 -9.48 17.42 -16.72
N VAL A 211 -9.21 18.70 -16.84
CA VAL A 211 -8.03 19.36 -16.24
C VAL A 211 -8.51 20.46 -15.32
N ASP A 212 -7.92 20.53 -14.11
CA ASP A 212 -8.24 21.54 -13.11
C ASP A 212 -6.99 21.94 -12.33
N LYS A 213 -7.06 23.02 -11.56
CA LYS A 213 -6.00 23.49 -10.68
C LYS A 213 -5.83 22.53 -9.48
N LEU A 214 -4.58 22.26 -9.11
CA LEU A 214 -4.28 21.32 -8.01
C LEU A 214 -4.93 21.74 -6.68
N SER A 215 -5.16 23.06 -6.47
CA SER A 215 -5.89 23.59 -5.31
C SER A 215 -7.31 23.01 -5.16
N HIS A 216 -7.93 22.54 -6.23
CA HIS A 216 -9.26 21.93 -6.23
C HIS A 216 -9.26 20.42 -5.99
N LEU A 217 -8.09 19.78 -6.01
CA LEU A 217 -7.96 18.30 -5.87
C LEU A 217 -8.66 17.79 -4.62
N TYR A 218 -8.50 18.47 -3.49
CA TYR A 218 -9.11 18.07 -2.23
C TYR A 218 -10.65 17.99 -2.32
N SER A 219 -11.27 18.95 -2.99
CA SER A 219 -12.74 18.99 -3.14
C SER A 219 -13.27 17.92 -4.09
N ILE A 220 -12.44 17.42 -4.98
CA ILE A 220 -12.79 16.38 -5.96
C ILE A 220 -12.58 14.98 -5.35
N ARG A 221 -11.45 14.75 -4.67
CA ARG A 221 -11.11 13.45 -4.06
C ARG A 221 -11.73 13.19 -2.67
N SER A 222 -12.13 14.23 -1.93
CA SER A 222 -12.73 14.07 -0.59
C SER A 222 -14.17 13.54 -0.60
N ARG A 223 -14.74 13.26 -1.77
CA ARG A 223 -16.07 12.65 -1.88
C ARG A 223 -16.08 11.12 -1.76
N ASP A 224 -14.90 10.49 -1.76
CA ASP A 224 -14.72 9.03 -1.79
C ASP A 224 -13.96 8.48 -0.55
N LEU A 225 -13.90 9.27 0.55
CA LEU A 225 -13.32 8.86 1.84
C LEU A 225 -14.39 8.61 2.89
#